data_df896da6dee52c18e49e0750cef15eab
#
_entry.id   df896da6dee52c18e49e0750cef15eab
#
_cell.length_a   1.000
_cell.length_b   1.000
_cell.length_c   1.000
_cell.angle_alpha   90.00
_cell.angle_beta   90.00
_cell.angle_gamma   90.00
#
_symmetry.space_group_name_H-M   'P 1'
#
loop_
_entity.id
_entity.type
_entity.pdbx_description
1 polymer ?
#
loop_
_entity_poly.entity_id
_entity_poly.type
_entity_poly.pdbx_seq_one_letter_code
_entity_poly.pdbx_strand_id
1 'polypeptide(L)'
;MQLKFNDRKINILDGKITGITSNSVDDINYFFDNNLSKKIYKISLNNIDYSCNMSVKDYLLNYYKIDELLKLLNLSSKIINREVNTLSFSEKVRIEIAFAIIKDYDNIYINNVLSCFDRKTRMYFCKLIIKLKKLYNKTIIISDINIDNIFELIDNLIIINDKDVIYNGEKYEFYISNNNNLFEKPLTIILKEKIYEKKGINIGNTDSINELIKAIYRELR
;
A
#
# COMPACT_ATOMS: atom_id res chain seq x y z
N MET A 1 7.87 -6.77 -13.10
CA MET A 1 8.98 -7.19 -12.20
C MET A 1 8.73 -8.59 -11.65
N GLN A 2 9.76 -9.38 -11.34
CA GLN A 2 9.61 -10.67 -10.68
C GLN A 2 10.26 -10.65 -9.30
N LEU A 3 9.53 -11.13 -8.30
CA LEU A 3 10.07 -11.44 -6.98
C LEU A 3 10.43 -12.93 -6.93
N LYS A 4 11.48 -13.27 -6.19
CA LYS A 4 11.78 -14.65 -5.85
C LYS A 4 11.42 -14.89 -4.39
N PHE A 5 10.54 -15.85 -4.12
CA PHE A 5 10.07 -16.17 -2.79
C PHE A 5 9.82 -17.69 -2.68
N ASN A 6 10.44 -18.35 -1.72
CA ASN A 6 10.33 -19.79 -1.50
C ASN A 6 10.46 -20.59 -2.82
N ASP A 7 11.55 -20.33 -3.61
CA ASP A 7 11.84 -20.93 -4.91
C ASP A 7 10.78 -20.68 -6.01
N ARG A 8 9.72 -19.94 -5.73
CA ARG A 8 8.71 -19.52 -6.71
C ARG A 8 9.03 -18.13 -7.26
N LYS A 9 8.67 -17.92 -8.52
CA LYS A 9 8.69 -16.60 -9.17
C LYS A 9 7.30 -15.99 -9.07
N ILE A 10 7.20 -14.84 -8.41
CA ILE A 10 5.97 -14.08 -8.26
C ILE A 10 6.02 -12.88 -9.20
N ASN A 11 5.06 -12.79 -10.10
CA ASN A 11 4.98 -11.67 -11.03
C ASN A 11 4.31 -10.47 -10.37
N ILE A 12 5.00 -9.33 -10.36
CA ILE A 12 4.49 -8.02 -9.97
C ILE A 12 4.32 -7.18 -11.22
N LEU A 13 3.15 -6.59 -11.38
CA LEU A 13 2.83 -5.77 -12.54
C LEU A 13 3.51 -4.40 -12.43
N ASP A 14 4.33 -4.06 -13.43
CA ASP A 14 5.06 -2.79 -13.46
C ASP A 14 4.09 -1.60 -13.58
N GLY A 15 4.40 -0.51 -12.88
CA GLY A 15 3.55 0.69 -12.83
C GLY A 15 2.18 0.48 -12.17
N LYS A 16 2.01 -0.61 -11.41
CA LYS A 16 0.78 -0.95 -10.69
C LYS A 16 1.01 -0.98 -9.18
N ILE A 17 -0.09 -1.03 -8.44
CA ILE A 17 -0.08 -1.22 -6.99
C ILE A 17 -0.51 -2.66 -6.71
N THR A 18 0.40 -3.46 -6.16
CA THR A 18 0.11 -4.82 -5.71
C THR A 18 -0.09 -4.84 -4.21
N GLY A 19 -1.25 -5.30 -3.77
CA GLY A 19 -1.56 -5.52 -2.36
C GLY A 19 -1.13 -6.89 -1.90
N ILE A 20 -0.64 -6.98 -0.67
CA ILE A 20 -0.33 -8.25 0.00
C ILE A 20 -1.08 -8.29 1.32
N THR A 21 -1.78 -9.39 1.57
CA THR A 21 -2.46 -9.61 2.85
C THR A 21 -2.30 -11.06 3.34
N SER A 22 -2.48 -11.24 4.62
CA SER A 22 -2.49 -12.53 5.32
C SER A 22 -3.32 -12.42 6.57
N ASN A 23 -3.73 -13.55 7.16
CA ASN A 23 -4.30 -13.59 8.50
C ASN A 23 -3.24 -13.47 9.60
N SER A 24 -1.95 -13.52 9.26
CA SER A 24 -0.82 -13.42 10.17
C SER A 24 0.12 -12.29 9.78
N VAL A 25 0.46 -11.44 10.77
CA VAL A 25 1.51 -10.41 10.60
C VAL A 25 2.86 -11.07 10.31
N ASP A 26 3.12 -12.24 10.89
CA ASP A 26 4.38 -12.97 10.70
C ASP A 26 4.55 -13.45 9.26
N ASP A 27 3.47 -13.86 8.59
CA ASP A 27 3.52 -14.24 7.18
C ASP A 27 3.87 -13.05 6.30
N ILE A 28 3.25 -11.88 6.57
CA ILE A 28 3.54 -10.64 5.85
C ILE A 28 5.00 -10.23 6.03
N ASN A 29 5.48 -10.25 7.28
CA ASN A 29 6.87 -9.90 7.60
C ASN A 29 7.84 -10.92 6.97
N TYR A 30 7.53 -12.23 7.06
CA TYR A 30 8.35 -13.25 6.43
C TYR A 30 8.45 -13.04 4.91
N PHE A 31 7.35 -12.71 4.24
CA PHE A 31 7.38 -12.37 2.81
C PHE A 31 8.21 -11.10 2.55
N PHE A 32 8.03 -10.06 3.37
CA PHE A 32 8.78 -8.80 3.23
C PHE A 32 10.28 -9.01 3.35
N ASP A 33 10.72 -9.81 4.31
CA ASP A 33 12.15 -10.03 4.59
C ASP A 33 12.80 -10.97 3.55
N ASN A 34 12.08 -12.00 3.11
CA ASN A 34 12.61 -13.10 2.30
C ASN A 34 12.40 -12.94 0.79
N ASN A 35 11.73 -11.88 0.31
CA ASN A 35 11.71 -11.64 -1.12
C ASN A 35 13.09 -11.09 -1.58
N LEU A 36 13.72 -11.81 -2.52
CA LEU A 36 15.06 -11.51 -3.00
C LEU A 36 14.99 -10.62 -4.24
N SER A 37 14.96 -9.30 -4.03
CA SER A 37 15.15 -8.33 -5.12
C SER A 37 15.94 -7.13 -4.64
N LYS A 38 17.12 -6.91 -5.24
CA LYS A 38 17.98 -5.75 -4.97
C LYS A 38 17.44 -4.42 -5.52
N LYS A 39 16.35 -4.46 -6.30
CA LYS A 39 15.81 -3.29 -7.00
C LYS A 39 14.59 -2.69 -6.31
N ILE A 40 14.29 -3.12 -5.07
CA ILE A 40 13.13 -2.65 -4.31
C ILE A 40 13.61 -1.84 -3.12
N TYR A 41 13.07 -0.64 -2.95
CA TYR A 41 13.21 0.12 -1.72
C TYR A 41 12.16 -0.35 -0.70
N LYS A 42 12.61 -0.85 0.44
CA LYS A 42 11.76 -1.45 1.46
C LYS A 42 11.52 -0.49 2.62
N ILE A 43 10.26 -0.24 2.95
CA ILE A 43 9.82 0.63 4.05
C ILE A 43 8.96 -0.18 5.02
N SER A 44 9.36 -0.26 6.27
CA SER A 44 8.59 -0.89 7.35
C SER A 44 8.89 -0.22 8.68
N LEU A 45 8.09 -0.52 9.71
CA LEU A 45 8.35 -0.08 11.08
C LEU A 45 9.77 -0.40 11.55
N ASN A 46 10.28 -1.57 11.18
CA ASN A 46 11.58 -2.08 11.65
C ASN A 46 12.76 -1.51 10.86
N ASN A 47 12.54 -1.01 9.63
CA ASN A 47 13.60 -0.53 8.76
C ASN A 47 13.84 0.98 8.87
N ILE A 48 12.91 1.71 9.50
CA ILE A 48 13.05 3.15 9.70
C ILE A 48 14.03 3.38 10.85
N ASP A 49 15.11 4.08 10.55
CA ASP A 49 16.11 4.44 11.59
C ASP A 49 15.55 5.54 12.49
N TYR A 50 15.21 5.16 13.71
CA TYR A 50 14.73 6.08 14.75
C TYR A 50 15.86 6.81 15.48
N SER A 51 17.11 6.43 15.29
CA SER A 51 18.28 7.02 15.94
C SER A 51 19.01 8.07 15.10
N CYS A 52 18.58 8.29 13.86
CA CYS A 52 19.24 9.19 12.92
C CYS A 52 19.14 10.65 13.38
N ASN A 53 20.27 11.23 13.76
CA ASN A 53 20.40 12.63 14.21
C ASN A 53 20.70 13.61 13.05
N MET A 54 20.69 13.15 11.81
CA MET A 54 20.87 14.03 10.65
C MET A 54 19.64 14.92 10.45
N SER A 55 19.87 16.13 9.93
CA SER A 55 18.75 16.96 9.46
C SER A 55 18.04 16.28 8.27
N VAL A 56 16.75 16.54 8.10
CA VAL A 56 15.99 16.05 6.92
C VAL A 56 16.68 16.49 5.62
N LYS A 57 17.23 17.71 5.57
CA LYS A 57 17.96 18.23 4.42
C LYS A 57 19.16 17.36 4.06
N ASP A 58 19.96 17.00 5.04
CA ASP A 58 21.17 16.18 4.83
C ASP A 58 20.79 14.73 4.52
N TYR A 59 19.78 14.18 5.21
CA TYR A 59 19.23 12.86 4.93
C TYR A 59 18.76 12.72 3.49
N LEU A 60 18.10 13.76 2.96
CA LEU A 60 17.67 13.84 1.56
C LEU A 60 18.76 14.36 0.62
N LEU A 61 20.04 14.24 1.02
CA LEU A 61 21.21 14.52 0.19
C LEU A 61 21.25 15.94 -0.39
N ASN A 62 20.70 16.92 0.33
CA ASN A 62 20.58 18.30 -0.15
C ASN A 62 19.93 18.41 -1.53
N TYR A 63 18.90 17.59 -1.79
CA TYR A 63 18.25 17.52 -3.08
C TYR A 63 17.73 18.88 -3.53
N TYR A 64 18.07 19.29 -4.75
CA TYR A 64 17.84 20.67 -5.25
C TYR A 64 16.35 21.04 -5.40
N LYS A 65 15.45 20.05 -5.55
CA LYS A 65 13.98 20.22 -5.60
C LYS A 65 13.28 19.79 -4.33
N ILE A 66 13.92 19.92 -3.17
CA ILE A 66 13.38 19.43 -1.90
C ILE A 66 12.00 20.02 -1.58
N ASP A 67 11.76 21.30 -1.87
CA ASP A 67 10.48 21.95 -1.60
C ASP A 67 9.33 21.37 -2.43
N GLU A 68 9.57 21.06 -3.71
CA GLU A 68 8.59 20.40 -4.57
C GLU A 68 8.27 19.00 -4.04
N LEU A 69 9.30 18.29 -3.61
CA LEU A 69 9.17 16.95 -3.05
C LEU A 69 8.38 16.95 -1.72
N LEU A 70 8.66 17.89 -0.82
CA LEU A 70 7.92 18.04 0.43
C LEU A 70 6.43 18.37 0.17
N LYS A 71 6.14 19.22 -0.81
CA LYS A 71 4.75 19.51 -1.23
C LYS A 71 4.05 18.25 -1.76
N LEU A 72 4.73 17.45 -2.60
CA LEU A 72 4.20 16.18 -3.08
C LEU A 72 3.82 15.26 -1.93
N LEU A 73 4.70 15.19 -0.91
CA LEU A 73 4.55 14.34 0.27
C LEU A 73 3.60 14.91 1.33
N ASN A 74 3.03 16.10 1.09
CA ASN A 74 2.22 16.83 2.06
C ASN A 74 2.96 17.04 3.40
N LEU A 75 4.21 17.45 3.33
CA LEU A 75 5.08 17.81 4.45
C LEU A 75 5.31 19.31 4.50
N SER A 76 5.40 19.87 5.70
CA SER A 76 5.75 21.28 5.89
C SER A 76 7.21 21.54 5.52
N SER A 77 7.50 22.67 4.88
CA SER A 77 8.89 23.11 4.62
C SER A 77 9.72 23.29 5.91
N LYS A 78 9.06 23.54 7.05
CA LYS A 78 9.72 23.66 8.36
C LYS A 78 10.41 22.36 8.80
N ILE A 79 10.07 21.21 8.20
CA ILE A 79 10.67 19.92 8.54
C ILE A 79 12.15 19.82 8.10
N ILE A 80 12.57 20.63 7.12
CA ILE A 80 13.89 20.52 6.46
C ILE A 80 15.05 20.55 7.46
N ASN A 81 14.97 21.41 8.47
CA ASN A 81 16.03 21.59 9.47
C ASN A 81 15.82 20.74 10.73
N ARG A 82 14.77 19.94 10.79
CA ARG A 82 14.55 19.03 11.91
C ARG A 82 15.41 17.78 11.76
N GLU A 83 15.83 17.21 12.87
CA GLU A 83 16.48 15.91 12.90
C GLU A 83 15.47 14.81 12.58
N VAL A 84 15.89 13.81 11.81
CA VAL A 84 15.02 12.69 11.37
C VAL A 84 14.45 11.92 12.57
N ASN A 85 15.22 11.75 13.65
CA ASN A 85 14.77 11.09 14.89
C ASN A 85 13.57 11.79 15.54
N THR A 86 13.43 13.14 15.39
CA THR A 86 12.35 13.95 15.98
C THR A 86 11.06 13.92 15.20
N LEU A 87 11.02 13.28 14.04
CA LEU A 87 9.86 13.18 13.19
C LEU A 87 8.84 12.19 13.74
N SER A 88 7.56 12.46 13.53
CA SER A 88 6.52 11.46 13.74
C SER A 88 6.68 10.28 12.77
N PHE A 89 6.14 9.12 13.14
CA PHE A 89 6.22 7.94 12.30
C PHE A 89 5.72 8.19 10.86
N SER A 90 4.57 8.85 10.73
CA SER A 90 4.02 9.17 9.40
C SER A 90 4.88 10.17 8.60
N GLU A 91 5.61 11.06 9.25
CA GLU A 91 6.59 11.94 8.60
C GLU A 91 7.80 11.12 8.14
N LYS A 92 8.32 10.22 8.99
CA LYS A 92 9.43 9.32 8.65
C LYS A 92 9.12 8.47 7.42
N VAL A 93 7.98 7.80 7.39
CA VAL A 93 7.56 6.99 6.22
C VAL A 93 7.54 7.84 4.95
N ARG A 94 7.06 9.08 5.01
CA ARG A 94 7.06 9.98 3.84
C ARG A 94 8.46 10.45 3.44
N ILE A 95 9.36 10.64 4.40
CA ILE A 95 10.77 10.94 4.13
C ILE A 95 11.48 9.75 3.48
N GLU A 96 11.18 8.51 3.91
CA GLU A 96 11.69 7.31 3.24
C GLU A 96 11.22 7.20 1.79
N ILE A 97 9.96 7.56 1.52
CA ILE A 97 9.46 7.66 0.14
C ILE A 97 10.20 8.74 -0.64
N ALA A 98 10.48 9.90 -0.02
CA ALA A 98 11.29 10.95 -0.63
C ALA A 98 12.68 10.43 -1.03
N PHE A 99 13.32 9.72 -0.12
CA PHE A 99 14.64 9.13 -0.36
C PHE A 99 14.59 8.12 -1.51
N ALA A 100 13.57 7.26 -1.56
CA ALA A 100 13.37 6.32 -2.67
C ALA A 100 13.21 7.03 -4.02
N ILE A 101 12.50 8.18 -4.06
CA ILE A 101 12.36 9.01 -5.27
C ILE A 101 13.71 9.61 -5.68
N ILE A 102 14.44 10.21 -4.74
CA ILE A 102 15.75 10.84 -5.00
C ILE A 102 16.77 9.83 -5.52
N LYS A 103 16.75 8.61 -4.99
CA LYS A 103 17.62 7.49 -5.41
C LYS A 103 17.08 6.77 -6.66
N ASP A 104 16.01 7.26 -7.24
CA ASP A 104 15.37 6.74 -8.45
C ASP A 104 15.01 5.23 -8.39
N TYR A 105 14.52 4.78 -7.22
CA TYR A 105 13.97 3.44 -7.13
C TYR A 105 12.62 3.36 -7.88
N ASP A 106 12.53 2.46 -8.83
CA ASP A 106 11.29 2.19 -9.59
C ASP A 106 10.27 1.42 -8.77
N ASN A 107 10.74 0.62 -7.82
CA ASN A 107 9.92 -0.29 -7.03
C ASN A 107 10.03 0.07 -5.55
N ILE A 108 8.89 0.25 -4.88
CA ILE A 108 8.79 0.57 -3.47
C ILE A 108 7.90 -0.46 -2.79
N TYR A 109 8.38 -1.09 -1.72
CA TYR A 109 7.60 -1.99 -0.89
C TYR A 109 7.35 -1.37 0.48
N ILE A 110 6.08 -1.17 0.82
CA ILE A 110 5.60 -0.54 2.05
C ILE A 110 4.90 -1.61 2.88
N ASN A 111 5.53 -2.00 4.01
CA ASN A 111 5.07 -3.12 4.81
C ASN A 111 4.36 -2.67 6.09
N ASN A 112 3.06 -2.95 6.17
CA ASN A 112 2.21 -2.86 7.36
C ASN A 112 2.27 -1.51 8.11
N VAL A 113 2.36 -0.39 7.36
CA VAL A 113 2.45 0.95 7.96
C VAL A 113 1.09 1.65 8.12
N LEU A 114 0.08 1.26 7.32
CA LEU A 114 -1.22 1.96 7.29
C LEU A 114 -2.01 1.77 8.59
N SER A 115 -1.85 0.64 9.25
CA SER A 115 -2.46 0.35 10.56
C SER A 115 -1.99 1.31 11.65
N CYS A 116 -0.80 1.91 11.51
CA CYS A 116 -0.23 2.87 12.44
C CYS A 116 -0.71 4.32 12.22
N PHE A 117 -1.47 4.57 11.15
CA PHE A 117 -1.95 5.90 10.82
C PHE A 117 -3.37 6.13 11.32
N ASP A 118 -3.63 7.34 11.84
CA ASP A 118 -5.01 7.80 12.00
C ASP A 118 -5.71 7.91 10.63
N ARG A 119 -7.05 7.99 10.64
CA ARG A 119 -7.87 8.01 9.43
C ARG A 119 -7.48 9.12 8.46
N LYS A 120 -7.19 10.32 8.95
CA LYS A 120 -6.84 11.47 8.11
C LYS A 120 -5.49 11.27 7.43
N THR A 121 -4.49 10.86 8.20
CA THR A 121 -3.14 10.56 7.71
C THR A 121 -3.16 9.43 6.68
N ARG A 122 -3.92 8.37 6.94
CA ARG A 122 -4.11 7.25 6.02
C ARG A 122 -4.69 7.72 4.68
N MET A 123 -5.75 8.53 4.70
CA MET A 123 -6.34 9.08 3.47
C MET A 123 -5.34 9.90 2.64
N TYR A 124 -4.51 10.73 3.28
CA TYR A 124 -3.46 11.49 2.58
C TYR A 124 -2.39 10.55 2.00
N PHE A 125 -2.00 9.55 2.77
CA PHE A 125 -1.02 8.56 2.32
C PHE A 125 -1.53 7.76 1.12
N CYS A 126 -2.77 7.32 1.13
CA CYS A 126 -3.40 6.65 -0.03
C CYS A 126 -3.37 7.53 -1.29
N LYS A 127 -3.69 8.82 -1.15
CA LYS A 127 -3.58 9.77 -2.27
C LYS A 127 -2.14 9.93 -2.78
N LEU A 128 -1.15 9.91 -1.88
CA LEU A 128 0.26 9.94 -2.24
C LEU A 128 0.64 8.70 -3.07
N ILE A 129 0.27 7.51 -2.60
CA ILE A 129 0.54 6.25 -3.31
C ILE A 129 -0.03 6.27 -4.74
N ILE A 130 -1.28 6.75 -4.90
CA ILE A 130 -1.90 6.90 -6.23
C ILE A 130 -1.11 7.90 -7.10
N LYS A 131 -0.63 9.01 -6.52
CA LYS A 131 0.20 9.98 -7.26
C LYS A 131 1.53 9.38 -7.70
N LEU A 132 2.19 8.61 -6.84
CA LEU A 132 3.46 7.94 -7.17
C LEU A 132 3.29 7.00 -8.36
N LYS A 133 2.21 6.21 -8.37
CA LYS A 133 1.85 5.36 -9.52
C LYS A 133 1.62 6.20 -10.78
N LYS A 134 0.73 7.21 -10.72
CA LYS A 134 0.25 7.93 -11.92
C LYS A 134 1.27 8.90 -12.50
N LEU A 135 1.99 9.64 -11.66
CA LEU A 135 2.88 10.74 -12.10
C LEU A 135 4.34 10.30 -12.24
N TYR A 136 4.75 9.29 -11.47
CA TYR A 136 6.14 8.83 -11.45
C TYR A 136 6.30 7.40 -11.98
N ASN A 137 5.20 6.78 -12.44
CA ASN A 137 5.17 5.41 -12.97
C ASN A 137 5.84 4.39 -12.03
N LYS A 138 5.79 4.62 -10.70
CA LYS A 138 6.40 3.73 -9.71
C LYS A 138 5.56 2.47 -9.55
N THR A 139 6.22 1.34 -9.43
CA THR A 139 5.63 0.07 -9.04
C THR A 139 5.60 0.01 -7.51
N ILE A 140 4.43 -0.19 -6.94
CA ILE A 140 4.26 -0.16 -5.50
C ILE A 140 3.73 -1.51 -5.03
N ILE A 141 4.38 -2.06 -4.01
CA ILE A 141 3.90 -3.20 -3.24
C ILE A 141 3.50 -2.64 -1.89
N ILE A 142 2.30 -2.94 -1.45
CA ILE A 142 1.80 -2.50 -0.14
C ILE A 142 1.19 -3.67 0.59
N SER A 143 1.62 -3.92 1.82
CA SER A 143 1.05 -4.98 2.65
C SER A 143 0.34 -4.42 3.87
N ASP A 144 -0.77 -5.04 4.23
CA ASP A 144 -1.50 -4.77 5.47
C ASP A 144 -2.28 -6.03 5.86
N ILE A 145 -2.35 -6.32 7.17
CA ILE A 145 -3.16 -7.42 7.68
C ILE A 145 -4.66 -7.14 7.50
N ASN A 146 -5.06 -5.88 7.61
CA ASN A 146 -6.42 -5.46 7.34
C ASN A 146 -6.57 -5.07 5.87
N ILE A 147 -7.19 -5.94 5.10
CA ILE A 147 -7.41 -5.75 3.67
C ILE A 147 -8.17 -4.44 3.34
N ASP A 148 -9.06 -3.96 4.20
CA ASP A 148 -9.80 -2.71 3.98
C ASP A 148 -8.89 -1.48 3.92
N ASN A 149 -7.70 -1.54 4.53
CA ASN A 149 -6.74 -0.46 4.46
C ASN A 149 -6.15 -0.27 3.07
N ILE A 150 -6.09 -1.33 2.25
CA ILE A 150 -5.39 -1.34 0.96
C ILE A 150 -6.30 -1.68 -0.23
N PHE A 151 -7.47 -2.28 -0.03
CA PHE A 151 -8.30 -2.85 -1.11
C PHE A 151 -8.68 -1.84 -2.19
N GLU A 152 -9.00 -0.60 -1.82
CA GLU A 152 -9.33 0.46 -2.79
C GLU A 152 -8.11 0.95 -3.60
N LEU A 153 -6.88 0.73 -3.07
CA LEU A 153 -5.65 1.22 -3.69
C LEU A 153 -5.09 0.27 -4.73
N ILE A 154 -5.27 -1.04 -4.52
CA ILE A 154 -4.56 -2.07 -5.23
C ILE A 154 -5.19 -2.41 -6.58
N ASP A 155 -4.34 -2.71 -7.55
CA ASP A 155 -4.72 -3.24 -8.85
C ASP A 155 -4.70 -4.77 -8.85
N ASN A 156 -3.76 -5.38 -8.12
CA ASN A 156 -3.54 -6.82 -8.01
C ASN A 156 -3.42 -7.23 -6.54
N LEU A 157 -3.77 -8.47 -6.22
CA LEU A 157 -3.77 -9.01 -4.87
C LEU A 157 -2.90 -10.25 -4.78
N ILE A 158 -2.06 -10.30 -3.74
CA ILE A 158 -1.34 -11.50 -3.30
C ILE A 158 -1.85 -11.85 -1.91
N ILE A 159 -2.17 -13.13 -1.70
CA ILE A 159 -2.54 -13.65 -0.40
C ILE A 159 -1.51 -14.68 0.04
N ILE A 160 -1.10 -14.53 1.29
CA ILE A 160 -0.11 -15.40 1.93
C ILE A 160 -0.81 -16.14 3.07
N ASN A 161 -0.52 -17.43 3.18
CA ASN A 161 -0.92 -18.26 4.30
C ASN A 161 0.19 -19.27 4.61
N ASP A 162 0.52 -19.42 5.89
CA ASP A 162 1.58 -20.35 6.35
C ASP A 162 2.90 -20.15 5.57
N LYS A 163 3.29 -18.89 5.40
CA LYS A 163 4.52 -18.49 4.68
C LYS A 163 4.58 -18.95 3.22
N ASP A 164 3.43 -19.24 2.60
CA ASP A 164 3.36 -19.54 1.17
C ASP A 164 2.36 -18.63 0.46
N VAL A 165 2.58 -18.36 -0.83
CA VAL A 165 1.65 -17.59 -1.66
C VAL A 165 0.56 -18.52 -2.16
N ILE A 166 -0.66 -18.32 -1.69
CA ILE A 166 -1.83 -19.11 -2.08
C ILE A 166 -2.63 -18.46 -3.21
N TYR A 167 -2.47 -17.15 -3.42
CA TYR A 167 -3.12 -16.42 -4.51
C TYR A 167 -2.22 -15.29 -5.03
N ASN A 168 -2.23 -15.09 -6.35
CA ASN A 168 -1.66 -13.93 -7.02
C ASN A 168 -2.47 -13.63 -8.28
N GLY A 169 -3.32 -12.60 -8.25
CA GLY A 169 -4.24 -12.30 -9.34
C GLY A 169 -5.04 -11.02 -9.13
N GLU A 170 -6.10 -10.89 -9.88
CA GLU A 170 -7.04 -9.77 -9.80
C GLU A 170 -7.77 -9.79 -8.45
N LYS A 171 -7.89 -8.62 -7.80
CA LYS A 171 -8.36 -8.52 -6.41
C LYS A 171 -9.79 -9.01 -6.16
N TYR A 172 -10.68 -8.90 -7.16
CA TYR A 172 -12.06 -9.35 -7.03
C TYR A 172 -12.23 -10.85 -7.26
N GLU A 173 -11.43 -11.43 -8.17
CA GLU A 173 -11.52 -12.86 -8.50
C GLU A 173 -11.33 -13.76 -7.30
N PHE A 174 -10.41 -13.40 -6.39
CA PHE A 174 -10.17 -14.17 -5.18
C PHE A 174 -11.45 -14.33 -4.34
N TYR A 175 -12.19 -13.23 -4.15
CA TYR A 175 -13.36 -13.22 -3.27
C TYR A 175 -14.63 -13.77 -3.95
N ILE A 176 -14.66 -13.79 -5.29
CA ILE A 176 -15.77 -14.40 -6.06
C ILE A 176 -15.59 -15.91 -6.15
N SER A 177 -14.38 -16.38 -6.41
CA SER A 177 -14.07 -17.80 -6.64
C SER A 177 -13.90 -18.61 -5.35
N ASN A 178 -13.51 -17.96 -4.25
CA ASN A 178 -13.27 -18.63 -2.98
C ASN A 178 -14.42 -18.39 -2.00
N ASN A 179 -15.32 -19.37 -1.88
CA ASN A 179 -16.30 -19.43 -0.79
C ASN A 179 -15.66 -19.75 0.58
N ASN A 180 -14.34 -19.74 0.68
CA ASN A 180 -13.63 -20.02 1.91
C ASN A 180 -13.62 -18.80 2.81
N ASN A 181 -14.29 -18.88 3.96
CA ASN A 181 -14.29 -17.90 5.04
C ASN A 181 -12.91 -17.79 5.75
N LEU A 182 -11.82 -18.23 5.11
CA LEU A 182 -10.47 -18.21 5.70
C LEU A 182 -9.88 -16.79 5.76
N PHE A 183 -10.30 -15.91 4.87
CA PHE A 183 -9.81 -14.53 4.84
C PHE A 183 -10.97 -13.55 4.94
N GLU A 184 -10.78 -12.48 5.70
CA GLU A 184 -11.77 -11.42 5.82
C GLU A 184 -12.07 -10.80 4.46
N LYS A 185 -13.36 -10.70 4.14
CA LYS A 185 -13.79 -10.02 2.92
C LYS A 185 -13.72 -8.51 3.12
N PRO A 186 -13.23 -7.74 2.13
CA PRO A 186 -13.32 -6.30 2.15
C PRO A 186 -14.76 -5.81 2.34
N LEU A 187 -14.91 -4.73 3.10
CA LEU A 187 -16.23 -4.13 3.39
C LEU A 187 -17.04 -3.83 2.12
N THR A 188 -16.38 -3.40 1.06
CA THR A 188 -17.01 -3.15 -0.25
C THR A 188 -17.65 -4.40 -0.84
N ILE A 189 -17.03 -5.56 -0.69
CA ILE A 189 -17.57 -6.85 -1.16
C ILE A 189 -18.73 -7.28 -0.27
N ILE A 190 -18.57 -7.22 1.05
CA ILE A 190 -19.64 -7.56 2.01
C ILE A 190 -20.90 -6.71 1.74
N LEU A 191 -20.75 -5.42 1.48
CA LEU A 191 -21.88 -4.54 1.18
C LEU A 191 -22.57 -4.92 -0.13
N LYS A 192 -21.84 -5.26 -1.17
CA LYS A 192 -22.41 -5.74 -2.44
C LYS A 192 -23.21 -7.03 -2.28
N GLU A 193 -22.64 -8.01 -1.57
CA GLU A 193 -23.32 -9.28 -1.28
C GLU A 193 -24.63 -9.04 -0.52
N LYS A 194 -24.61 -8.20 0.53
CA LYS A 194 -25.84 -7.87 1.28
C LYS A 194 -26.89 -7.13 0.47
N ILE A 195 -26.48 -6.28 -0.47
CA ILE A 195 -27.43 -5.59 -1.37
C ILE A 195 -28.05 -6.58 -2.34
N TYR A 196 -27.24 -7.47 -2.89
CA TYR A 196 -27.74 -8.53 -3.76
C TYR A 196 -28.73 -9.44 -3.02
N GLU A 197 -28.39 -9.91 -1.83
CA GLU A 197 -29.29 -10.75 -1.01
C GLU A 197 -30.63 -10.07 -0.68
N LYS A 198 -30.60 -8.77 -0.33
CA LYS A 198 -31.80 -8.06 0.11
C LYS A 198 -32.67 -7.49 -1.02
N LYS A 199 -32.07 -7.14 -2.14
CA LYS A 199 -32.72 -6.38 -3.21
C LYS A 199 -32.64 -7.06 -4.58
N GLY A 200 -31.85 -8.14 -4.73
CA GLY A 200 -31.61 -8.78 -6.03
C GLY A 200 -30.75 -7.92 -6.99
N ILE A 201 -30.18 -6.80 -6.51
CA ILE A 201 -29.43 -5.85 -7.33
C ILE A 201 -27.98 -6.27 -7.41
N ASN A 202 -27.49 -6.57 -8.63
CA ASN A 202 -26.09 -6.89 -8.87
C ASN A 202 -25.29 -5.62 -9.19
N ILE A 203 -24.52 -5.14 -8.25
CA ILE A 203 -23.62 -4.00 -8.45
C ILE A 203 -22.24 -4.53 -8.90
N GLY A 204 -21.85 -4.18 -10.11
CA GLY A 204 -20.52 -4.52 -10.68
C GLY A 204 -19.34 -4.05 -9.83
N ASN A 205 -18.12 -4.36 -10.26
CA ASN A 205 -16.92 -3.94 -9.54
C ASN A 205 -16.83 -2.42 -9.48
N THR A 206 -16.52 -1.90 -8.29
CA THR A 206 -16.39 -0.46 -8.01
C THR A 206 -15.04 -0.22 -7.33
N ASP A 207 -14.29 0.78 -7.79
CA ASP A 207 -12.93 1.05 -7.31
C ASP A 207 -12.89 1.68 -5.91
N SER A 208 -14.05 2.13 -5.39
CA SER A 208 -14.12 2.73 -4.07
C SER A 208 -15.51 2.63 -3.44
N ILE A 209 -15.58 2.78 -2.11
CA ILE A 209 -16.85 2.89 -1.36
C ILE A 209 -17.72 4.04 -1.91
N ASN A 210 -17.13 5.15 -2.32
CA ASN A 210 -17.88 6.28 -2.88
C ASN A 210 -18.55 5.93 -4.22
N GLU A 211 -17.88 5.16 -5.06
CA GLU A 211 -18.46 4.66 -6.30
C GLU A 211 -19.54 3.63 -6.04
N LEU A 212 -19.33 2.75 -5.08
CA LEU A 212 -20.33 1.80 -4.62
C LEU A 212 -21.61 2.52 -4.15
N ILE A 213 -21.49 3.53 -3.33
CA ILE A 213 -22.62 4.35 -2.86
C ILE A 213 -23.36 4.98 -4.04
N LYS A 214 -22.63 5.58 -4.99
CA LYS A 214 -23.24 6.17 -6.21
C LYS A 214 -23.97 5.12 -7.06
N ALA A 215 -23.38 3.93 -7.20
CA ALA A 215 -24.02 2.83 -7.93
C ALA A 215 -25.31 2.38 -7.24
N ILE A 216 -25.30 2.22 -5.92
CA ILE A 216 -26.49 1.89 -5.12
C ILE A 216 -27.62 2.92 -5.37
N TYR A 217 -27.30 4.24 -5.31
CA TYR A 217 -28.31 5.27 -5.55
C TYR A 217 -28.87 5.28 -6.98
N ARG A 218 -28.10 4.85 -7.98
CA ARG A 218 -28.60 4.74 -9.36
C ARG A 218 -29.58 3.58 -9.52
N GLU A 219 -29.28 2.45 -8.89
CA GLU A 219 -30.08 1.22 -9.00
C GLU A 219 -31.35 1.24 -8.09
N LEU A 220 -31.38 2.12 -7.08
CA LEU A 220 -32.54 2.29 -6.20
C LEU A 220 -33.56 3.34 -6.71
N ARG A 221 -33.28 4.00 -7.82
CA ARG A 221 -34.22 4.92 -8.49
C ARG A 221 -35.06 4.20 -9.52
#